data_867468692a96b221fcad00d6920b7a7a
#
_entry.id   867468692a96b221fcad00d6920b7a7a
#
_cell.length_a   1.000
_cell.length_b   1.000
_cell.length_c   1.000
_cell.angle_alpha   90.00
_cell.angle_beta   90.00
_cell.angle_gamma   90.00
#
_symmetry.space_group_name_H-M   'P 1'
#
loop_
_entity.id
_entity.type
_entity.pdbx_description
1 polymer ?
#
loop_
_entity_poly.entity_id
_entity_poly.type
_entity_poly.pdbx_seq_one_letter_code
_entity_poly.pdbx_strand_id
1 'polypeptide(L)'
;MFPIGIDVERVSHRNMKIAKRFFTADECKAIEESNEPEETFYNIWTSKEAYVKMLGAGLSKSFRSFDIADKSLDCRFATKRLPEFMLTVCAEKISGDEIIINEINAESLLSKCQRP
;
A
#
# COMPACT_ATOMS: atom_id res chain seq x y z
N MET A 1 18.16 -11.88 -3.19
CA MET A 1 17.02 -11.08 -3.65
C MET A 1 16.01 -10.92 -2.52
N PHE A 2 15.50 -9.72 -2.30
CA PHE A 2 14.53 -9.47 -1.25
C PHE A 2 13.12 -9.51 -1.82
N PRO A 3 12.14 -10.09 -1.10
CA PRO A 3 10.76 -10.02 -1.55
C PRO A 3 10.28 -8.57 -1.58
N ILE A 4 9.61 -8.22 -2.65
CA ILE A 4 9.05 -6.89 -2.84
C ILE A 4 7.61 -7.05 -3.32
N GLY A 5 6.72 -6.23 -2.77
CA GLY A 5 5.36 -6.10 -3.25
C GLY A 5 5.13 -4.69 -3.78
N ILE A 6 4.44 -4.60 -4.89
CA ILE A 6 4.14 -3.31 -5.54
C ILE A 6 2.66 -3.30 -5.87
N ASP A 7 2.01 -2.19 -5.57
CA ASP A 7 0.63 -1.97 -5.95
C ASP A 7 0.44 -0.55 -6.45
N VAL A 8 -0.38 -0.39 -7.48
CA VAL A 8 -0.76 0.91 -8.01
C VAL A 8 -2.27 0.91 -8.26
N GLU A 9 -2.95 1.95 -7.77
CA GLU A 9 -4.39 2.07 -7.90
C GLU A 9 -4.75 3.47 -8.39
N ARG A 10 -5.77 3.55 -9.24
CA ARG A 10 -6.33 4.84 -9.64
C ARG A 10 -7.07 5.42 -8.44
N VAL A 11 -6.75 6.65 -8.09
CA VAL A 11 -7.45 7.35 -7.01
C VAL A 11 -8.79 7.83 -7.52
N SER A 12 -9.85 7.42 -6.86
CA SER A 12 -11.21 7.81 -7.18
C SER A 12 -11.95 8.10 -5.87
N HIS A 13 -13.27 8.04 -5.88
CA HIS A 13 -14.01 8.22 -4.64
C HIS A 13 -13.78 7.05 -3.70
N ARG A 14 -13.47 7.36 -2.44
CA ARG A 14 -13.34 6.32 -1.43
C ARG A 14 -14.70 5.67 -1.17
N ASN A 15 -14.69 4.42 -0.83
CA ASN A 15 -15.89 3.70 -0.44
C ASN A 15 -15.71 3.18 1.00
N MET A 16 -16.39 3.84 1.94
CA MET A 16 -16.27 3.47 3.35
C MET A 16 -16.87 2.09 3.66
N LYS A 17 -17.77 1.60 2.82
CA LYS A 17 -18.27 0.23 2.98
C LYS A 17 -17.14 -0.77 2.73
N ILE A 18 -16.31 -0.50 1.72
CA ILE A 18 -15.14 -1.33 1.44
C ILE A 18 -14.14 -1.25 2.61
N ALA A 19 -13.88 -0.04 3.10
CA ALA A 19 -12.97 0.15 4.22
C ALA A 19 -13.44 -0.63 5.46
N LYS A 20 -14.70 -0.50 5.80
CA LYS A 20 -15.26 -1.20 6.98
C LYS A 20 -15.20 -2.70 6.85
N ARG A 21 -15.27 -3.20 5.62
CA ARG A 21 -15.23 -4.64 5.36
C ARG A 21 -13.81 -5.20 5.39
N PHE A 22 -12.83 -4.45 4.92
CA PHE A 22 -11.48 -4.97 4.69
C PHE A 22 -10.38 -4.35 5.54
N PHE A 23 -10.63 -3.19 6.16
CA PHE A 23 -9.62 -2.49 6.94
C PHE A 23 -9.85 -2.68 8.43
N THR A 24 -8.82 -2.40 9.23
CA THR A 24 -8.96 -2.42 10.67
C THR A 24 -9.77 -1.21 11.15
N ALA A 25 -10.26 -1.27 12.38
CA ALA A 25 -11.00 -0.15 12.97
C ALA A 25 -10.13 1.12 13.02
N ASP A 26 -8.85 0.97 13.36
CA ASP A 26 -7.93 2.10 13.42
C ASP A 26 -7.69 2.72 12.06
N GLU A 27 -7.61 1.89 11.03
CA GLU A 27 -7.46 2.37 9.64
C GLU A 27 -8.69 3.12 9.17
N CYS A 28 -9.88 2.60 9.49
CA CYS A 28 -11.13 3.30 9.17
C CYS A 28 -11.20 4.66 9.86
N LYS A 29 -10.78 4.71 11.12
CA LYS A 29 -10.75 5.94 11.88
C LYS A 29 -9.78 6.95 11.25
N ALA A 30 -8.61 6.49 10.82
CA ALA A 30 -7.64 7.34 10.16
C ALA A 30 -8.22 7.99 8.89
N ILE A 31 -9.00 7.24 8.11
CA ILE A 31 -9.66 7.77 6.92
C ILE A 31 -10.68 8.85 7.31
N GLU A 32 -11.52 8.55 8.30
CA GLU A 32 -12.56 9.46 8.73
C GLU A 32 -12.02 10.77 9.30
N GLU A 33 -10.87 10.72 9.96
CA GLU A 33 -10.24 11.90 10.58
C GLU A 33 -9.30 12.64 9.62
N SER A 34 -9.07 12.12 8.43
CA SER A 34 -8.14 12.71 7.49
C SER A 34 -8.72 13.94 6.79
N ASN A 35 -7.86 14.94 6.55
CA ASN A 35 -8.21 16.08 5.71
C ASN A 35 -8.29 15.69 4.23
N GLU A 36 -7.68 14.57 3.85
CA GLU A 36 -7.70 14.06 2.50
C GLU A 36 -8.07 12.58 2.51
N PRO A 37 -9.36 12.28 2.78
CA PRO A 37 -9.77 10.90 3.01
C PRO A 37 -9.58 9.96 1.82
N GLU A 38 -9.71 10.47 0.59
CA GLU A 38 -9.45 9.63 -0.58
C GLU A 38 -7.99 9.19 -0.64
N GLU A 39 -7.06 10.11 -0.39
CA GLU A 39 -5.64 9.75 -0.36
C GLU A 39 -5.33 8.78 0.77
N THR A 40 -5.88 9.02 1.95
CA THR A 40 -5.67 8.13 3.09
C THR A 40 -6.20 6.73 2.79
N PHE A 41 -7.39 6.64 2.19
CA PHE A 41 -7.98 5.36 1.80
C PHE A 41 -7.03 4.61 0.85
N TYR A 42 -6.57 5.26 -0.21
CA TYR A 42 -5.74 4.60 -1.22
C TYR A 42 -4.33 4.32 -0.72
N ASN A 43 -3.80 5.15 0.19
CA ASN A 43 -2.53 4.85 0.85
C ASN A 43 -2.65 3.52 1.62
N ILE A 44 -3.71 3.35 2.38
CA ILE A 44 -3.96 2.12 3.14
C ILE A 44 -4.18 0.95 2.20
N TRP A 45 -5.04 1.13 1.20
CA TRP A 45 -5.37 0.06 0.25
C TRP A 45 -4.12 -0.44 -0.49
N THR A 46 -3.36 0.47 -1.10
CA THR A 46 -2.14 0.09 -1.84
C THR A 46 -1.09 -0.52 -0.93
N SER A 47 -0.98 -0.03 0.31
CA SER A 47 -0.04 -0.60 1.27
C SER A 47 -0.41 -2.03 1.64
N LYS A 48 -1.69 -2.29 1.86
CA LYS A 48 -2.15 -3.65 2.17
C LYS A 48 -1.95 -4.60 1.01
N GLU A 49 -2.28 -4.15 -0.21
CA GLU A 49 -2.06 -4.94 -1.42
C GLU A 49 -0.56 -5.24 -1.63
N ALA A 50 0.27 -4.21 -1.48
CA ALA A 50 1.72 -4.37 -1.64
C ALA A 50 2.29 -5.34 -0.61
N TYR A 51 1.82 -5.25 0.63
CA TYR A 51 2.28 -6.15 1.69
C TYR A 51 1.92 -7.60 1.39
N VAL A 52 0.69 -7.84 0.98
CA VAL A 52 0.23 -9.19 0.65
C VAL A 52 1.02 -9.74 -0.55
N LYS A 53 1.28 -8.90 -1.55
CA LYS A 53 2.11 -9.30 -2.69
C LYS A 53 3.54 -9.62 -2.27
N MET A 54 4.11 -8.82 -1.36
CA MET A 54 5.46 -9.09 -0.85
C MET A 54 5.53 -10.44 -0.15
N LEU A 55 4.50 -10.77 0.65
CA LEU A 55 4.47 -12.05 1.35
C LEU A 55 4.29 -13.24 0.41
N GLY A 56 3.78 -13.00 -0.80
CA GLY A 56 3.45 -14.10 -1.71
C GLY A 56 2.27 -14.93 -1.25
N ALA A 57 1.50 -14.42 -0.29
CA ALA A 57 0.41 -15.16 0.32
C ALA A 57 -0.88 -15.13 -0.50
N GLY A 58 -0.95 -14.22 -1.49
CA GLY A 58 -2.15 -14.06 -2.29
C GLY A 58 -3.37 -13.76 -1.43
N LEU A 59 -4.45 -14.49 -1.67
CA LEU A 59 -5.70 -14.28 -0.94
C LEU A 59 -5.73 -14.91 0.45
N SER A 60 -4.66 -15.61 0.84
CA SER A 60 -4.64 -16.30 2.14
C SER A 60 -4.44 -15.36 3.32
N LYS A 61 -3.97 -14.12 3.08
CA LYS A 61 -3.77 -13.13 4.13
C LYS A 61 -4.91 -12.12 4.10
N SER A 62 -5.73 -12.12 5.13
CA SER A 62 -6.85 -11.17 5.24
C SER A 62 -6.33 -9.75 5.53
N PHE A 63 -6.87 -8.77 4.83
CA PHE A 63 -6.54 -7.35 5.07
C PHE A 63 -6.87 -6.90 6.48
N ARG A 64 -7.90 -7.48 7.11
CA ARG A 64 -8.28 -7.12 8.47
C ARG A 64 -7.37 -7.72 9.53
N SER A 65 -6.49 -8.64 9.15
CA SER A 65 -5.61 -9.32 10.11
C SER A 65 -4.36 -8.51 10.44
N PHE A 66 -4.13 -7.38 9.77
CA PHE A 66 -2.97 -6.55 10.06
C PHE A 66 -3.27 -5.07 9.80
N ASP A 67 -2.58 -4.21 10.51
CA ASP A 67 -2.67 -2.76 10.37
C ASP A 67 -1.37 -2.25 9.76
N ILE A 68 -1.46 -1.39 8.75
CA ILE A 68 -0.25 -0.90 8.07
C ILE A 68 0.60 0.01 8.95
N ALA A 69 0.02 0.56 10.01
CA ALA A 69 0.75 1.38 10.98
C ALA A 69 1.43 0.56 12.07
N ASP A 70 1.21 -0.74 12.09
CA ASP A 70 1.81 -1.62 13.09
C ASP A 70 3.31 -1.74 12.85
N LYS A 71 4.09 -1.21 13.78
CA LYS A 71 5.55 -1.21 13.67
C LYS A 71 6.18 -2.59 13.81
N SER A 72 5.41 -3.58 14.26
CA SER A 72 5.90 -4.95 14.35
C SER A 72 5.90 -5.67 13.00
N LEU A 73 5.27 -5.10 11.97
CA LEU A 73 5.38 -5.64 10.62
C LEU A 73 6.84 -5.53 10.16
N ASP A 74 7.39 -6.64 9.70
CA ASP A 74 8.79 -6.70 9.29
C ASP A 74 8.96 -6.24 7.84
N CYS A 75 8.55 -5.02 7.58
CA CYS A 75 8.58 -4.44 6.25
C CYS A 75 8.62 -2.92 6.30
N ARG A 76 8.95 -2.33 5.16
CA ARG A 76 8.92 -0.89 4.95
C ARG A 76 8.01 -0.58 3.79
N PHE A 77 7.26 0.49 3.91
CA PHE A 77 6.38 1.00 2.86
C PHE A 77 6.92 2.31 2.32
N ALA A 78 6.88 2.45 1.01
CA ALA A 78 7.14 3.72 0.34
C ALA A 78 5.98 4.00 -0.59
N THR A 79 5.25 5.07 -0.33
CA THR A 79 4.05 5.43 -1.07
C THR A 79 4.26 6.75 -1.80
N LYS A 80 3.83 6.80 -3.06
CA LYS A 80 3.92 8.01 -3.86
C LYS A 80 2.59 8.31 -4.52
N ARG A 81 2.14 9.56 -4.35
CA ARG A 81 0.95 10.07 -5.02
C ARG A 81 1.35 10.60 -6.40
N LEU A 82 0.75 10.05 -7.44
CA LEU A 82 0.89 10.52 -8.81
C LEU A 82 -0.41 11.24 -9.19
N PRO A 83 -0.47 11.96 -10.32
CA PRO A 83 -1.66 12.77 -10.61
C PRO A 83 -2.99 12.02 -10.52
N GLU A 84 -3.04 10.77 -10.99
CA GLU A 84 -4.27 9.99 -10.97
C GLU A 84 -4.15 8.69 -10.19
N PHE A 85 -2.97 8.40 -9.62
CA PHE A 85 -2.68 7.09 -9.05
C PHE A 85 -2.00 7.20 -7.70
N MET A 86 -2.14 6.16 -6.91
CA MET A 86 -1.36 5.94 -5.70
C MET A 86 -0.51 4.70 -5.91
N LEU A 87 0.79 4.81 -5.68
CA LEU A 87 1.73 3.71 -5.82
C LEU A 87 2.35 3.41 -4.47
N THR A 88 2.40 2.14 -4.09
CA THR A 88 3.12 1.72 -2.89
C THR A 88 4.05 0.56 -3.22
N VAL A 89 5.26 0.65 -2.68
CA VAL A 89 6.25 -0.42 -2.69
C VAL A 89 6.42 -0.89 -1.26
N CYS A 90 6.38 -2.19 -1.06
CA CYS A 90 6.62 -2.80 0.24
C CYS A 90 7.79 -3.77 0.12
N ALA A 91 8.76 -3.65 1.02
CA ALA A 91 9.92 -4.52 1.05
C ALA A 91 10.20 -4.98 2.47
N GLU A 92 10.83 -6.14 2.62
CA GLU A 92 11.23 -6.61 3.93
C GLU A 92 12.17 -5.62 4.60
N LYS A 93 12.11 -5.56 5.93
CA LYS A 93 12.90 -4.64 6.72
C LYS A 93 14.29 -5.21 6.94
N ILE A 94 15.17 -4.99 5.96
CA ILE A 94 16.56 -5.43 6.01
C ILE A 94 17.45 -4.20 5.99
N SER A 95 18.57 -4.25 6.71
CA SER A 95 19.51 -3.13 6.76
C SER A 95 19.96 -2.76 5.34
N GLY A 96 19.79 -1.49 4.98
CA GLY A 96 20.17 -0.98 3.66
C GLY A 96 19.07 -0.98 2.63
N ASP A 97 17.91 -1.54 2.92
CA ASP A 97 16.79 -1.64 1.97
C ASP A 97 16.20 -0.29 1.61
N GLU A 98 16.39 0.71 2.42
CA GLU A 98 15.87 2.05 2.16
C GLU A 98 16.34 2.59 0.81
N ILE A 99 17.58 2.29 0.45
CA ILE A 99 18.14 2.75 -0.81
C ILE A 99 17.38 2.14 -1.98
N ILE A 100 17.06 0.87 -1.89
CA ILE A 100 16.34 0.16 -2.97
C ILE A 100 14.98 0.79 -3.20
N ILE A 101 14.23 1.06 -2.14
CA ILE A 101 12.90 1.66 -2.25
C ILE A 101 13.00 3.08 -2.83
N ASN A 102 13.96 3.87 -2.40
CA ASN A 102 14.13 5.24 -2.84
C ASN A 102 14.56 5.35 -4.30
N GLU A 103 15.25 4.34 -4.82
CA GLU A 103 15.74 4.32 -6.19
C GLU A 103 14.70 3.81 -7.20
N ILE A 104 13.60 3.24 -6.73
CA ILE A 104 12.56 2.74 -7.63
C ILE A 104 11.92 3.93 -8.35
N ASN A 105 11.94 3.85 -9.69
CA ASN A 105 11.32 4.87 -10.53
C ASN A 105 9.83 4.60 -10.62
N ALA A 106 9.03 5.41 -9.91
CA ALA A 106 7.58 5.24 -9.85
C ALA A 106 6.92 5.38 -11.22
N GLU A 107 7.40 6.30 -12.05
CA GLU A 107 6.83 6.52 -13.38
C GLU A 107 7.05 5.31 -14.29
N SER A 108 8.24 4.74 -14.22
CA SER A 108 8.55 3.54 -15.00
C SER A 108 7.68 2.37 -14.58
N LEU A 109 7.49 2.18 -13.27
CA LEU A 109 6.62 1.13 -12.76
C LEU A 109 5.17 1.35 -13.15
N LEU A 110 4.70 2.58 -13.06
CA LEU A 110 3.34 2.93 -13.45
C LEU A 110 3.10 2.65 -14.93
N SER A 111 4.04 3.02 -15.78
CA SER A 111 3.96 2.75 -17.22
C SER A 111 3.81 1.26 -17.50
N LYS A 112 4.55 0.42 -16.80
CA LYS A 112 4.45 -1.03 -16.95
C LYS A 112 3.10 -1.56 -16.47
N CYS A 113 2.59 -1.02 -15.38
CA CYS A 113 1.33 -1.48 -14.80
C CYS A 113 0.12 -1.09 -15.64
N GLN A 114 0.22 -0.04 -16.47
CA GLN A 114 -0.87 0.45 -17.30
C GLN A 114 -1.00 -0.27 -18.63
N ARG A 115 -0.07 -1.12 -18.97
CA ARG A 115 -0.15 -1.85 -20.24
C ARG A 115 -1.32 -2.82 -20.25
N PRO A 116 -2.08 -2.83 -21.34
CA PRO A 116 -3.17 -3.79 -21.48
C PRO A 116 -2.65 -5.23 -21.57
#